data_4e6a66dd99654eebe2fbf09a2189619b
#
_entry.id   4e6a66dd99654eebe2fbf09a2189619b
#
_cell.length_a   1.000
_cell.length_b   1.000
_cell.length_c   1.000
_cell.angle_alpha   90.00
_cell.angle_beta   90.00
_cell.angle_gamma   90.00
#
_symmetry.space_group_name_H-M   'P 1'
#
loop_
_entity.id
_entity.type
_entity.pdbx_description
1 polymer ?
#
loop_
_entity_poly.entity_id
_entity_poly.type
_entity_poly.pdbx_seq_one_letter_code
_entity_poly.pdbx_strand_id
1 'polypeptide(L)'
;MRFGPVPPRAAVGAILAHSEDLGDRRLRKGKRLTEEDTAALAAAGRRQVVVARLEPGDLHEDTAADRLAAAICGDGIAPQGPSATGRVNLRAAGPGVLVADSARVGALNRVDPMLTLATLPPFRRLAASEMVGTVKVISYGVAADSVARAEAAGQGALRLARPVLATATLIETRVGPDTPPDKGRRAMRARLAALGLSLSPRVVVAHDTDAVAEALAAAQGELVLILTASATSDIHDTAPEGLRRAGGTVAQFGMPVDPGNLLFLGAVSGRPVIGLPGCARSPALNGADWVLDRVACGLPVGPEEIAAMGLGGLLKESPARGRPRAD
;
A
#
# COMPACT_ATOMS: atom_id res chain seq x y z
N MET A 1 33.41 7.88 4.39
CA MET A 1 33.77 6.60 5.05
C MET A 1 34.83 5.87 4.23
N ARG A 2 35.88 5.35 4.87
CA ARG A 2 36.89 4.49 4.22
C ARG A 2 36.55 3.02 4.49
N PHE A 3 36.56 2.23 3.44
CA PHE A 3 36.31 0.78 3.52
C PHE A 3 37.49 0.04 2.87
N GLY A 4 38.02 -0.96 3.58
CA GLY A 4 39.08 -1.76 3.01
C GLY A 4 39.92 -2.51 4.05
N PRO A 5 40.92 -3.28 3.59
CA PRO A 5 41.80 -4.04 4.45
C PRO A 5 42.79 -3.11 5.17
N VAL A 6 42.98 -3.35 6.48
CA VAL A 6 43.98 -2.69 7.30
C VAL A 6 44.67 -3.71 8.20
N PRO A 7 45.93 -3.50 8.63
CA PRO A 7 46.55 -4.29 9.69
C PRO A 7 45.72 -4.22 10.98
N PRO A 8 45.61 -5.29 11.79
CA PRO A 8 44.84 -5.27 13.03
C PRO A 8 45.13 -4.05 13.93
N ARG A 9 46.39 -3.67 14.09
CA ARG A 9 46.78 -2.50 14.91
C ARG A 9 46.13 -1.19 14.44
N ALA A 10 45.86 -1.06 13.15
CA ALA A 10 45.21 0.12 12.59
C ALA A 10 43.68 0.03 12.63
N ALA A 11 43.13 -1.09 13.10
CA ALA A 11 41.67 -1.32 13.08
C ALA A 11 40.95 -0.85 14.35
N VAL A 12 41.65 -0.38 15.38
CA VAL A 12 41.02 0.12 16.62
C VAL A 12 40.02 1.24 16.30
N GLY A 13 38.82 1.10 16.85
CA GLY A 13 37.68 2.02 16.66
C GLY A 13 36.97 1.92 15.31
N ALA A 14 37.48 1.12 14.36
CA ALA A 14 36.81 0.84 13.11
C ALA A 14 35.73 -0.25 13.27
N ILE A 15 34.82 -0.34 12.32
CA ILE A 15 33.75 -1.33 12.28
C ILE A 15 34.23 -2.54 11.46
N LEU A 16 34.14 -3.75 12.05
CA LEU A 16 34.54 -4.98 11.37
C LEU A 16 33.55 -5.31 10.23
N ALA A 17 34.05 -5.39 9.00
CA ALA A 17 33.20 -5.61 7.83
C ALA A 17 32.77 -7.07 7.66
N HIS A 18 33.60 -8.03 8.04
CA HIS A 18 33.33 -9.46 7.95
C HIS A 18 33.58 -10.13 9.30
N SER A 19 32.74 -11.13 9.62
CA SER A 19 32.95 -11.88 10.87
C SER A 19 34.28 -12.65 10.82
N GLU A 20 35.05 -12.59 11.91
CA GLU A 20 36.31 -13.31 12.08
C GLU A 20 36.18 -14.38 13.15
N ASP A 21 36.63 -15.60 12.84
CA ASP A 21 36.71 -16.69 13.78
C ASP A 21 38.14 -16.74 14.37
N LEU A 22 38.25 -16.67 15.69
CA LEU A 22 39.53 -16.66 16.40
C LEU A 22 39.82 -18.02 17.10
N GLY A 23 38.93 -19.01 16.87
CA GLY A 23 39.03 -20.33 17.45
C GLY A 23 38.28 -20.45 18.79
N ASP A 24 38.58 -19.62 19.75
CA ASP A 24 37.93 -19.56 21.08
C ASP A 24 36.68 -18.67 21.08
N ARG A 25 36.65 -17.68 20.19
CA ARG A 25 35.55 -16.72 20.06
C ARG A 25 35.38 -16.24 18.60
N ARG A 26 34.18 -15.73 18.28
CA ARG A 26 33.89 -15.14 16.98
C ARG A 26 33.60 -13.64 17.13
N LEU A 27 34.34 -12.81 16.41
CA LEU A 27 34.03 -11.40 16.23
C LEU A 27 33.01 -11.26 15.12
N ARG A 28 31.84 -10.68 15.41
CA ARG A 28 30.76 -10.54 14.44
C ARG A 28 30.98 -9.28 13.57
N LYS A 29 30.59 -9.35 12.31
CA LYS A 29 30.50 -8.16 11.44
C LYS A 29 29.66 -7.08 12.11
N GLY A 30 29.98 -5.82 11.85
CA GLY A 30 29.32 -4.65 12.45
C GLY A 30 29.86 -4.29 13.84
N LYS A 31 30.71 -5.12 14.44
CA LYS A 31 31.32 -4.80 15.74
C LYS A 31 32.33 -3.65 15.57
N ARG A 32 32.26 -2.63 16.43
CA ARG A 32 33.34 -1.64 16.58
C ARG A 32 34.49 -2.32 17.34
N LEU A 33 35.66 -2.37 16.73
CA LEU A 33 36.80 -3.10 17.25
C LEU A 33 37.47 -2.29 18.39
N THR A 34 37.71 -2.97 19.51
CA THR A 34 38.49 -2.48 20.66
C THR A 34 39.96 -2.83 20.48
N GLU A 35 40.82 -2.31 21.34
CA GLU A 35 42.24 -2.70 21.42
C GLU A 35 42.38 -4.20 21.68
N GLU A 36 41.58 -4.76 22.59
CA GLU A 36 41.57 -6.19 22.90
C GLU A 36 41.19 -7.03 21.66
N ASP A 37 40.15 -6.62 20.90
CA ASP A 37 39.76 -7.32 19.66
C ASP A 37 40.89 -7.33 18.63
N THR A 38 41.57 -6.20 18.48
CA THR A 38 42.67 -6.06 17.49
C THR A 38 43.91 -6.84 17.92
N ALA A 39 44.19 -6.93 19.23
CA ALA A 39 45.26 -7.78 19.76
C ALA A 39 44.94 -9.28 19.52
N ALA A 40 43.68 -9.70 19.76
CA ALA A 40 43.26 -11.08 19.52
C ALA A 40 43.32 -11.44 18.02
N LEU A 41 42.95 -10.52 17.12
CA LEU A 41 43.08 -10.71 15.67
C LEU A 41 44.56 -10.90 15.27
N ALA A 42 45.44 -10.11 15.83
CA ALA A 42 46.89 -10.25 15.58
C ALA A 42 47.46 -11.56 16.13
N ALA A 43 47.06 -11.95 17.35
CA ALA A 43 47.46 -13.23 17.96
C ALA A 43 46.96 -14.44 17.17
N ALA A 44 45.75 -14.35 16.55
CA ALA A 44 45.20 -15.37 15.66
C ALA A 44 45.85 -15.36 14.25
N GLY A 45 46.98 -14.62 14.07
CA GLY A 45 47.72 -14.60 12.82
C GLY A 45 47.10 -13.81 11.68
N ARG A 46 46.09 -12.99 11.95
CA ARG A 46 45.48 -12.15 10.90
C ARG A 46 46.47 -11.04 10.49
N ARG A 47 46.87 -11.03 9.22
CA ARG A 47 47.75 -9.98 8.66
C ARG A 47 46.95 -8.72 8.32
N GLN A 48 45.70 -8.88 7.86
CA GLN A 48 44.79 -7.80 7.52
C GLN A 48 43.39 -8.20 7.92
N VAL A 49 42.53 -7.20 8.23
CA VAL A 49 41.11 -7.30 8.44
C VAL A 49 40.40 -6.22 7.65
N VAL A 50 39.28 -6.53 7.04
CA VAL A 50 38.48 -5.55 6.31
C VAL A 50 37.61 -4.79 7.30
N VAL A 51 37.70 -3.48 7.26
CA VAL A 51 36.98 -2.59 8.18
C VAL A 51 36.33 -1.42 7.44
N ALA A 52 35.30 -0.86 8.07
CA ALA A 52 34.74 0.43 7.74
C ALA A 52 35.19 1.45 8.82
N ARG A 53 35.70 2.58 8.39
CA ARG A 53 36.07 3.69 9.25
C ARG A 53 35.29 4.93 8.87
N LEU A 54 34.47 5.40 9.79
CA LEU A 54 33.74 6.65 9.63
C LEU A 54 34.75 7.82 9.64
N GLU A 55 34.58 8.77 8.74
CA GLU A 55 35.33 10.01 8.67
C GLU A 55 34.52 11.14 9.33
N PRO A 56 35.16 12.26 9.67
CA PRO A 56 34.43 13.43 10.14
C PRO A 56 33.34 13.83 9.14
N GLY A 57 32.09 13.96 9.63
CA GLY A 57 30.94 14.24 8.78
C GLY A 57 30.17 13.00 8.29
N ASP A 58 30.64 11.78 8.60
CA ASP A 58 29.87 10.56 8.36
C ASP A 58 28.92 10.25 9.51
N LEU A 59 27.74 9.71 9.17
CA LEU A 59 26.78 9.12 10.11
C LEU A 59 26.89 7.60 10.07
N HIS A 60 26.75 6.98 11.24
CA HIS A 60 26.60 5.52 11.34
C HIS A 60 25.30 5.07 10.64
N GLU A 61 25.29 3.86 10.08
CA GLU A 61 24.15 3.29 9.34
C GLU A 61 22.83 3.39 10.11
N ASP A 62 22.83 3.11 11.41
CA ASP A 62 21.63 3.14 12.23
C ASP A 62 21.13 4.59 12.40
N THR A 63 22.00 5.53 12.72
CA THR A 63 21.64 6.96 12.85
C THR A 63 21.06 7.50 11.54
N ALA A 64 21.66 7.15 10.40
CA ALA A 64 21.18 7.55 9.10
C ALA A 64 19.81 6.93 8.77
N ALA A 65 19.62 5.65 9.10
CA ALA A 65 18.35 4.95 8.88
C ALA A 65 17.20 5.53 9.73
N ASP A 66 17.46 5.84 11.01
CA ASP A 66 16.46 6.45 11.90
C ASP A 66 16.04 7.84 11.40
N ARG A 67 17.01 8.67 10.99
CA ARG A 67 16.73 10.00 10.42
C ARG A 67 15.90 9.93 9.16
N LEU A 68 16.28 9.07 8.21
CA LEU A 68 15.51 8.87 6.97
C LEU A 68 14.10 8.36 7.25
N ALA A 69 13.96 7.37 8.12
CA ALA A 69 12.65 6.83 8.49
C ALA A 69 11.74 7.91 9.08
N ALA A 70 12.26 8.77 9.95
CA ALA A 70 11.51 9.89 10.52
C ALA A 70 11.08 10.90 9.44
N ALA A 71 11.96 11.24 8.50
CA ALA A 71 11.65 12.20 7.43
C ALA A 71 10.60 11.65 6.43
N ILE A 72 10.67 10.37 6.09
CA ILE A 72 9.80 9.71 5.11
C ILE A 72 8.37 9.55 5.63
N CYS A 73 8.20 9.30 6.93
CA CYS A 73 6.90 9.06 7.53
C CYS A 73 6.07 10.34 7.60
N GLY A 74 4.93 10.34 6.89
CA GLY A 74 3.83 11.26 7.05
C GLY A 74 2.74 10.68 7.95
N ASP A 75 1.57 11.32 7.92
CA ASP A 75 0.43 10.96 8.78
C ASP A 75 0.11 9.46 8.73
N GLY A 76 -0.03 8.84 9.91
CA GLY A 76 -0.46 7.46 10.06
C GLY A 76 0.57 6.40 9.66
N ILE A 77 1.79 6.78 9.32
CA ILE A 77 2.93 5.87 9.13
C ILE A 77 3.98 6.16 10.21
N ALA A 78 4.56 5.12 10.77
CA ALA A 78 5.56 5.27 11.83
C ALA A 78 6.69 4.25 11.68
N PRO A 79 7.94 4.61 12.10
CA PRO A 79 9.02 3.66 12.24
C PRO A 79 8.71 2.60 13.29
N GLN A 80 9.12 1.37 13.04
CA GLN A 80 9.01 0.26 14.00
C GLN A 80 10.31 0.14 14.81
N GLY A 81 10.33 0.69 16.02
CA GLY A 81 11.47 0.59 16.93
C GLY A 81 12.73 1.33 16.43
N PRO A 82 13.83 1.23 17.15
CA PRO A 82 15.12 1.75 16.72
C PRO A 82 15.67 0.92 15.57
N SER A 83 16.54 1.54 14.79
CA SER A 83 17.26 0.86 13.72
C SER A 83 18.17 -0.25 14.25
N ALA A 84 18.39 -1.24 13.42
CA ALA A 84 19.40 -2.26 13.64
C ALA A 84 20.05 -2.63 12.31
N THR A 85 21.38 -2.61 12.27
CA THR A 85 22.15 -2.89 11.05
C THR A 85 21.71 -2.04 9.85
N GLY A 86 21.46 -0.74 10.09
CA GLY A 86 21.04 0.22 9.09
C GLY A 86 19.62 0.01 8.53
N ARG A 87 18.75 -0.71 9.23
CA ARG A 87 17.37 -1.01 8.77
C ARG A 87 16.33 -0.47 9.73
N VAL A 88 15.29 0.16 9.15
CA VAL A 88 14.06 0.54 9.84
C VAL A 88 12.86 0.10 9.01
N ASN A 89 11.94 -0.65 9.62
CA ASN A 89 10.67 -0.97 8.98
C ASN A 89 9.65 0.14 9.29
N LEU A 90 8.81 0.45 8.31
CA LEU A 90 7.75 1.45 8.41
C LEU A 90 6.40 0.75 8.47
N ARG A 91 5.52 1.16 9.40
CA ARG A 91 4.23 0.50 9.61
C ARG A 91 3.07 1.46 9.62
N ALA A 92 1.91 0.97 9.20
CA ALA A 92 0.64 1.69 9.27
C ALA A 92 0.10 1.72 10.70
N ALA A 93 -0.33 2.88 11.17
CA ALA A 93 -0.91 3.05 12.51
C ALA A 93 -2.37 2.54 12.63
N GLY A 94 -3.01 2.23 11.49
CA GLY A 94 -4.40 1.77 11.45
C GLY A 94 -4.79 1.26 10.06
N PRO A 95 -6.06 0.87 9.87
CA PRO A 95 -6.57 0.51 8.56
C PRO A 95 -6.66 1.75 7.66
N GLY A 96 -6.53 1.54 6.35
CA GLY A 96 -6.63 2.61 5.34
C GLY A 96 -5.94 2.24 4.04
N VAL A 97 -5.48 3.26 3.34
CA VAL A 97 -4.82 3.13 2.03
C VAL A 97 -3.46 3.82 2.06
N LEU A 98 -2.44 3.14 1.57
CA LEU A 98 -1.10 3.72 1.41
C LEU A 98 -1.11 4.78 0.30
N VAL A 99 -0.77 5.99 0.65
CA VAL A 99 -0.42 7.03 -0.32
C VAL A 99 1.10 7.15 -0.33
N ALA A 100 1.70 6.69 -1.41
CA ALA A 100 3.15 6.77 -1.64
C ALA A 100 3.40 7.71 -2.82
N ASP A 101 4.20 8.75 -2.58
CA ASP A 101 4.64 9.68 -3.62
C ASP A 101 5.81 9.06 -4.39
N SER A 102 5.54 8.52 -5.56
CA SER A 102 6.53 7.84 -6.39
C SER A 102 7.67 8.75 -6.83
N ALA A 103 7.40 10.04 -7.03
CA ALA A 103 8.42 11.02 -7.41
C ALA A 103 9.41 11.24 -6.26
N ARG A 104 8.90 11.43 -5.03
CA ARG A 104 9.72 11.58 -3.80
C ARG A 104 10.49 10.31 -3.47
N VAL A 105 9.85 9.14 -3.54
CA VAL A 105 10.53 7.84 -3.34
C VAL A 105 11.67 7.68 -4.34
N GLY A 106 11.40 7.96 -5.62
CA GLY A 106 12.42 7.91 -6.67
C GLY A 106 13.52 8.95 -6.49
N ALA A 107 13.19 10.16 -6.05
CA ALA A 107 14.17 11.21 -5.78
C ALA A 107 15.12 10.83 -4.63
N LEU A 108 14.58 10.33 -3.52
CA LEU A 108 15.36 9.83 -2.40
C LEU A 108 16.35 8.74 -2.84
N ASN A 109 15.86 7.73 -3.54
CA ASN A 109 16.69 6.59 -3.97
C ASN A 109 17.77 6.95 -5.00
N ARG A 110 17.72 8.15 -5.59
CA ARG A 110 18.76 8.67 -6.49
C ARG A 110 19.83 9.51 -5.80
N VAL A 111 19.66 9.89 -4.52
CA VAL A 111 20.60 10.77 -3.83
C VAL A 111 21.95 10.09 -3.61
N ASP A 112 21.93 8.86 -3.13
CA ASP A 112 23.14 8.09 -2.80
C ASP A 112 22.80 6.59 -2.88
N PRO A 113 23.58 5.76 -3.60
CA PRO A 113 23.32 4.35 -3.74
C PRO A 113 23.35 3.57 -2.41
N MET A 114 23.92 4.14 -1.36
CA MET A 114 23.95 3.54 -0.03
C MET A 114 22.67 3.79 0.78
N LEU A 115 21.77 4.66 0.32
CA LEU A 115 20.50 4.99 0.95
C LEU A 115 19.35 4.44 0.14
N THR A 116 18.53 3.57 0.72
CA THR A 116 17.43 2.93 -0.01
C THR A 116 16.13 2.94 0.77
N LEU A 117 15.05 3.19 0.04
CA LEU A 117 13.66 3.04 0.49
C LEU A 117 12.93 2.10 -0.45
N ALA A 118 12.40 0.99 0.08
CA ALA A 118 11.47 0.11 -0.62
C ALA A 118 10.09 0.20 0.02
N THR A 119 9.02 0.21 -0.78
CA THR A 119 7.63 0.37 -0.32
C THR A 119 6.70 -0.63 -0.96
N LEU A 120 5.53 -0.84 -0.36
CA LEU A 120 4.38 -1.42 -1.06
C LEU A 120 3.94 -0.49 -2.21
N PRO A 121 3.23 -1.01 -3.22
CA PRO A 121 2.69 -0.17 -4.28
C PRO A 121 1.73 0.89 -3.73
N PRO A 122 1.63 2.07 -4.35
CA PRO A 122 0.68 3.10 -3.97
C PRO A 122 -0.76 2.57 -4.06
N PHE A 123 -1.62 3.14 -3.23
CA PHE A 123 -3.05 2.79 -3.10
C PHE A 123 -3.32 1.35 -2.64
N ARG A 124 -2.33 0.67 -2.06
CA ARG A 124 -2.53 -0.62 -1.40
C ARG A 124 -3.37 -0.41 -0.13
N ARG A 125 -4.45 -1.21 0.04
CA ARG A 125 -5.18 -1.31 1.31
C ARG A 125 -4.25 -1.88 2.39
N LEU A 126 -4.31 -1.29 3.57
CA LEU A 126 -3.48 -1.65 4.73
C LEU A 126 -4.35 -2.03 5.92
N ALA A 127 -3.92 -3.03 6.66
CA ALA A 127 -4.38 -3.31 8.01
C ALA A 127 -3.56 -2.52 9.05
N ALA A 128 -4.07 -2.45 10.28
CA ALA A 128 -3.29 -1.91 11.38
C ALA A 128 -1.99 -2.70 11.58
N SER A 129 -0.90 -1.99 11.81
CA SER A 129 0.45 -2.54 12.00
C SER A 129 1.04 -3.28 10.78
N GLU A 130 0.41 -3.19 9.61
CA GLU A 130 0.99 -3.76 8.38
C GLU A 130 2.25 -3.01 7.97
N MET A 131 3.28 -3.74 7.53
CA MET A 131 4.53 -3.16 7.05
C MET A 131 4.29 -2.52 5.67
N VAL A 132 4.62 -1.23 5.54
CA VAL A 132 4.40 -0.45 4.32
C VAL A 132 5.67 -0.20 3.52
N GLY A 133 6.81 -0.28 4.18
CA GLY A 133 8.11 -0.06 3.56
C GLY A 133 9.25 -0.34 4.51
N THR A 134 10.46 -0.23 4.00
CA THR A 134 11.70 -0.37 4.77
C THR A 134 12.74 0.59 4.24
N VAL A 135 13.37 1.32 5.17
CA VAL A 135 14.61 2.04 4.93
C VAL A 135 15.77 1.08 5.14
N LYS A 136 16.76 1.10 4.27
CA LYS A 136 18.01 0.37 4.45
C LYS A 136 19.19 1.22 4.00
N VAL A 137 20.09 1.49 4.94
CA VAL A 137 21.42 1.99 4.67
C VAL A 137 22.33 0.79 4.40
N ILE A 138 22.97 0.77 3.21
CA ILE A 138 23.71 -0.40 2.72
C ILE A 138 25.10 -0.49 3.38
N SER A 139 25.77 0.64 3.49
CA SER A 139 27.12 0.76 4.07
C SER A 139 27.07 0.98 5.59
N TYR A 140 28.16 0.75 6.29
CA TYR A 140 28.30 0.99 7.74
C TYR A 140 28.25 2.46 8.15
N GLY A 141 28.40 3.35 7.19
CA GLY A 141 28.31 4.79 7.38
C GLY A 141 28.16 5.51 6.05
N VAL A 142 27.61 6.71 6.11
CA VAL A 142 27.29 7.53 4.94
C VAL A 142 27.44 8.99 5.28
N ALA A 143 27.82 9.82 4.30
CA ALA A 143 27.98 11.25 4.50
C ALA A 143 26.70 11.92 5.03
N ALA A 144 26.80 12.72 6.07
CA ALA A 144 25.67 13.44 6.67
C ALA A 144 24.95 14.33 5.64
N ASP A 145 25.66 14.90 4.68
CA ASP A 145 25.10 15.69 3.59
C ASP A 145 24.23 14.85 2.66
N SER A 146 24.64 13.61 2.32
CA SER A 146 23.81 12.68 1.54
C SER A 146 22.51 12.35 2.28
N VAL A 147 22.57 12.13 3.61
CA VAL A 147 21.37 11.88 4.43
C VAL A 147 20.48 13.11 4.42
N ALA A 148 21.00 14.32 4.63
CA ALA A 148 20.20 15.54 4.63
C ALA A 148 19.49 15.79 3.29
N ARG A 149 20.17 15.54 2.17
CA ARG A 149 19.55 15.62 0.83
C ARG A 149 18.46 14.56 0.62
N ALA A 150 18.69 13.34 1.11
CA ALA A 150 17.70 12.26 1.01
C ALA A 150 16.49 12.52 1.91
N GLU A 151 16.67 13.06 3.12
CA GLU A 151 15.59 13.54 3.99
C GLU A 151 14.71 14.57 3.27
N ALA A 152 15.32 15.61 2.70
CA ALA A 152 14.61 16.66 1.98
C ALA A 152 13.86 16.10 0.75
N ALA A 153 14.47 15.19 -0.01
CA ALA A 153 13.85 14.56 -1.19
C ALA A 153 12.66 13.64 -0.82
N GLY A 154 12.78 12.93 0.31
CA GLY A 154 11.80 11.95 0.77
C GLY A 154 10.80 12.46 1.81
N GLN A 155 10.84 13.74 2.17
CA GLN A 155 10.02 14.31 3.24
C GLN A 155 8.52 14.01 3.05
N GLY A 156 7.93 13.26 4.00
CA GLY A 156 6.51 12.90 3.96
C GLY A 156 6.10 12.05 2.75
N ALA A 157 7.03 11.29 2.15
CA ALA A 157 6.77 10.50 0.94
C ALA A 157 5.70 9.42 1.14
N LEU A 158 5.49 8.94 2.38
CA LEU A 158 4.52 7.91 2.71
C LEU A 158 3.52 8.43 3.74
N ARG A 159 2.22 8.28 3.46
CA ARG A 159 1.16 8.56 4.43
C ARG A 159 0.04 7.53 4.35
N LEU A 160 -0.72 7.39 5.41
CA LEU A 160 -1.92 6.56 5.47
C LEU A 160 -3.15 7.45 5.24
N ALA A 161 -3.87 7.23 4.15
CA ALA A 161 -5.22 7.76 4.02
C ALA A 161 -6.18 6.89 4.83
N ARG A 162 -6.72 7.44 5.91
CA ARG A 162 -7.68 6.76 6.77
C ARG A 162 -9.08 6.85 6.18
N PRO A 163 -9.97 5.87 6.44
CA PRO A 163 -11.36 5.97 6.06
C PRO A 163 -11.99 7.24 6.63
N VAL A 164 -12.73 7.96 5.79
CA VAL A 164 -13.48 9.17 6.14
C VAL A 164 -14.99 8.91 6.14
N LEU A 165 -15.43 7.75 5.63
CA LEU A 165 -16.79 7.29 5.66
C LEU A 165 -16.92 6.18 6.72
N ALA A 166 -18.08 6.11 7.39
CA ALA A 166 -18.35 5.14 8.45
C ALA A 166 -19.44 4.12 8.07
N THR A 167 -20.32 4.48 7.14
CA THR A 167 -21.51 3.67 6.82
C THR A 167 -21.69 3.48 5.32
N ALA A 168 -22.23 2.30 4.95
CA ALA A 168 -22.58 2.01 3.57
C ALA A 168 -23.95 1.33 3.47
N THR A 169 -24.72 1.63 2.40
CA THR A 169 -25.90 0.88 2.00
C THR A 169 -25.58 0.04 0.78
N LEU A 170 -25.91 -1.26 0.81
CA LEU A 170 -25.85 -2.14 -0.36
C LEU A 170 -27.25 -2.39 -0.87
N ILE A 171 -27.55 -1.90 -2.07
CA ILE A 171 -28.76 -2.22 -2.83
C ILE A 171 -28.46 -3.43 -3.70
N GLU A 172 -29.17 -4.53 -3.45
CA GLU A 172 -29.12 -5.73 -4.28
C GLU A 172 -30.37 -5.79 -5.15
N THR A 173 -30.21 -6.05 -6.45
CA THR A 173 -31.41 -6.27 -7.30
C THR A 173 -31.67 -7.74 -7.49
N ARG A 174 -32.93 -8.10 -7.79
CA ARG A 174 -33.38 -9.47 -8.08
C ARG A 174 -34.24 -9.54 -9.33
N VAL A 175 -34.09 -10.63 -10.05
CA VAL A 175 -35.02 -11.04 -11.12
C VAL A 175 -35.91 -12.17 -10.54
N GLY A 176 -37.22 -12.01 -10.65
CA GLY A 176 -38.16 -12.96 -10.05
C GLY A 176 -38.37 -12.77 -8.54
N PRO A 177 -39.02 -13.71 -7.84
CA PRO A 177 -39.45 -13.57 -6.46
C PRO A 177 -38.33 -13.84 -5.44
N ASP A 178 -37.27 -14.57 -5.81
CA ASP A 178 -36.27 -15.07 -4.88
C ASP A 178 -35.30 -13.99 -4.43
N THR A 179 -34.97 -14.02 -3.16
CA THR A 179 -33.90 -13.17 -2.60
C THR A 179 -32.52 -13.63 -3.11
N PRO A 180 -31.65 -12.71 -3.55
CA PRO A 180 -30.31 -13.06 -3.98
C PRO A 180 -29.53 -13.83 -2.90
N PRO A 181 -28.66 -14.79 -3.27
CA PRO A 181 -27.80 -15.49 -2.32
C PRO A 181 -26.93 -14.50 -1.49
N ASP A 182 -26.75 -14.78 -0.20
CA ASP A 182 -26.03 -13.89 0.73
C ASP A 182 -24.52 -13.78 0.44
N LYS A 183 -23.98 -14.55 -0.50
CA LYS A 183 -22.55 -14.56 -0.85
C LYS A 183 -22.00 -13.16 -1.21
N GLY A 184 -22.73 -12.42 -2.06
CA GLY A 184 -22.33 -11.09 -2.49
C GLY A 184 -22.31 -10.11 -1.31
N ARG A 185 -23.37 -10.12 -0.50
CA ARG A 185 -23.48 -9.29 0.69
C ARG A 185 -22.38 -9.58 1.72
N ARG A 186 -22.08 -10.87 1.97
CA ARG A 186 -20.97 -11.25 2.88
C ARG A 186 -19.62 -10.74 2.37
N ALA A 187 -19.37 -10.85 1.06
CA ALA A 187 -18.13 -10.35 0.47
C ALA A 187 -18.00 -8.82 0.63
N MET A 188 -19.09 -8.08 0.42
CA MET A 188 -19.08 -6.62 0.60
C MET A 188 -18.96 -6.22 2.07
N ARG A 189 -19.64 -6.91 2.98
CA ARG A 189 -19.49 -6.68 4.43
C ARG A 189 -18.03 -6.85 4.88
N ALA A 190 -17.35 -7.90 4.42
CA ALA A 190 -15.95 -8.14 4.75
C ALA A 190 -15.03 -7.01 4.22
N ARG A 191 -15.25 -6.52 2.99
CA ARG A 191 -14.51 -5.40 2.41
C ARG A 191 -14.69 -4.11 3.19
N LEU A 192 -15.93 -3.78 3.54
CA LEU A 192 -16.27 -2.59 4.32
C LEU A 192 -15.68 -2.67 5.74
N ALA A 193 -15.85 -3.82 6.40
CA ALA A 193 -15.30 -4.03 7.76
C ALA A 193 -13.78 -3.91 7.80
N ALA A 194 -13.06 -4.33 6.75
CA ALA A 194 -11.61 -4.17 6.67
C ALA A 194 -11.16 -2.69 6.63
N LEU A 195 -12.07 -1.79 6.27
CA LEU A 195 -11.87 -0.33 6.30
C LEU A 195 -12.57 0.33 7.51
N GLY A 196 -13.22 -0.46 8.37
CA GLY A 196 -13.95 0.06 9.53
C GLY A 196 -15.35 0.59 9.23
N LEU A 197 -15.88 0.37 8.00
CA LEU A 197 -17.23 0.79 7.65
C LEU A 197 -18.26 -0.28 8.04
N SER A 198 -19.44 0.16 8.51
CA SER A 198 -20.60 -0.68 8.78
C SER A 198 -21.53 -0.76 7.56
N LEU A 199 -22.12 -1.95 7.34
CA LEU A 199 -23.11 -2.17 6.30
C LEU A 199 -24.52 -2.11 6.88
N SER A 200 -25.40 -1.28 6.32
CA SER A 200 -26.80 -1.12 6.71
C SER A 200 -27.59 -2.45 6.60
N PRO A 201 -28.81 -2.53 7.15
CA PRO A 201 -29.73 -3.65 6.89
C PRO A 201 -29.85 -3.95 5.39
N ARG A 202 -30.26 -5.17 5.05
CA ARG A 202 -30.35 -5.64 3.68
C ARG A 202 -31.43 -4.89 2.90
N VAL A 203 -31.07 -4.37 1.72
CA VAL A 203 -32.00 -3.76 0.77
C VAL A 203 -32.02 -4.61 -0.49
N VAL A 204 -33.16 -5.18 -0.84
CA VAL A 204 -33.36 -5.98 -2.06
C VAL A 204 -34.56 -5.43 -2.80
N VAL A 205 -34.36 -5.08 -4.08
CA VAL A 205 -35.40 -4.51 -4.94
C VAL A 205 -35.49 -5.28 -6.26
N ALA A 206 -36.56 -5.06 -7.02
CA ALA A 206 -36.65 -5.60 -8.37
C ALA A 206 -35.50 -5.08 -9.24
N HIS A 207 -35.06 -5.86 -10.23
CA HIS A 207 -34.09 -5.41 -11.23
C HIS A 207 -34.79 -4.51 -12.25
N ASP A 208 -35.14 -3.34 -11.79
CA ASP A 208 -35.96 -2.34 -12.48
C ASP A 208 -35.43 -0.93 -12.16
N THR A 209 -35.50 -0.02 -13.12
CA THR A 209 -34.94 1.32 -12.99
C THR A 209 -35.61 2.16 -11.90
N ASP A 210 -36.94 2.09 -11.79
CA ASP A 210 -37.68 2.87 -10.80
C ASP A 210 -37.44 2.32 -9.39
N ALA A 211 -37.43 0.99 -9.22
CA ALA A 211 -37.15 0.35 -7.96
C ALA A 211 -35.69 0.67 -7.45
N VAL A 212 -34.73 0.75 -8.36
CA VAL A 212 -33.35 1.17 -8.03
C VAL A 212 -33.32 2.66 -7.65
N ALA A 213 -34.04 3.52 -8.37
CA ALA A 213 -34.10 4.95 -8.07
C ALA A 213 -34.72 5.23 -6.68
N GLU A 214 -35.84 4.57 -6.36
CA GLU A 214 -36.47 4.64 -5.04
C GLU A 214 -35.55 4.16 -3.91
N ALA A 215 -34.85 3.04 -4.11
CA ALA A 215 -33.90 2.52 -3.14
C ALA A 215 -32.70 3.46 -2.93
N LEU A 216 -32.21 4.12 -3.98
CA LEU A 216 -31.17 5.16 -3.90
C LEU A 216 -31.61 6.38 -3.10
N ALA A 217 -32.85 6.84 -3.32
CA ALA A 217 -33.44 7.94 -2.54
C ALA A 217 -33.61 7.59 -1.07
N ALA A 218 -34.00 6.36 -0.75
CA ALA A 218 -34.20 5.87 0.62
C ALA A 218 -32.90 5.47 1.35
N ALA A 219 -31.78 5.30 0.64
CA ALA A 219 -30.51 4.85 1.23
C ALA A 219 -30.02 5.82 2.30
N GLN A 220 -29.54 5.29 3.44
CA GLN A 220 -29.06 6.10 4.58
C GLN A 220 -27.53 6.10 4.72
N GLY A 221 -26.82 5.17 4.06
CA GLY A 221 -25.36 5.11 4.14
C GLY A 221 -24.68 6.30 3.48
N GLU A 222 -23.52 6.68 4.03
CA GLU A 222 -22.64 7.71 3.45
C GLU A 222 -22.07 7.28 2.08
N LEU A 223 -21.98 5.97 1.86
CA LEU A 223 -21.62 5.33 0.60
C LEU A 223 -22.79 4.44 0.14
N VAL A 224 -23.15 4.47 -1.14
CA VAL A 224 -24.12 3.56 -1.71
C VAL A 224 -23.44 2.61 -2.69
N LEU A 225 -23.69 1.33 -2.51
CA LEU A 225 -23.20 0.25 -3.38
C LEU A 225 -24.40 -0.41 -4.07
N ILE A 226 -24.29 -0.70 -5.37
CA ILE A 226 -25.34 -1.38 -6.12
C ILE A 226 -24.76 -2.69 -6.66
N LEU A 227 -25.41 -3.82 -6.34
CA LEU A 227 -25.05 -5.15 -6.84
C LEU A 227 -26.22 -5.73 -7.62
N THR A 228 -26.18 -5.64 -8.93
CA THR A 228 -27.25 -5.99 -9.84
C THR A 228 -27.40 -7.49 -10.06
N ALA A 229 -28.61 -7.99 -10.23
CA ALA A 229 -28.91 -9.40 -10.55
C ALA A 229 -28.32 -9.84 -11.90
N SER A 230 -28.30 -8.92 -12.88
CA SER A 230 -27.64 -9.09 -14.18
C SER A 230 -26.37 -8.24 -14.24
N ALA A 231 -25.43 -8.60 -15.08
CA ALA A 231 -24.25 -7.79 -15.34
C ALA A 231 -24.68 -6.46 -15.96
N THR A 232 -24.16 -5.34 -15.42
CA THR A 232 -24.38 -4.01 -15.98
C THR A 232 -23.47 -3.87 -17.19
N SER A 233 -24.02 -4.00 -18.39
CA SER A 233 -23.27 -4.09 -19.65
C SER A 233 -23.33 -2.84 -20.53
N ASP A 234 -24.12 -1.85 -20.12
CA ASP A 234 -24.26 -0.60 -20.84
C ASP A 234 -24.44 0.59 -19.88
N ILE A 235 -24.04 1.79 -20.31
CA ILE A 235 -24.18 3.03 -19.54
C ILE A 235 -25.66 3.42 -19.31
N HIS A 236 -26.57 2.89 -20.13
CA HIS A 236 -28.03 3.08 -20.05
C HIS A 236 -28.75 1.88 -19.41
N ASP A 237 -28.00 0.92 -18.87
CA ASP A 237 -28.58 -0.24 -18.16
C ASP A 237 -29.32 0.19 -16.87
N THR A 238 -30.10 -0.70 -16.32
CA THR A 238 -30.99 -0.52 -15.15
C THR A 238 -30.36 0.28 -14.00
N ALA A 239 -29.14 -0.05 -13.59
CA ALA A 239 -28.55 0.59 -12.41
C ALA A 239 -27.99 2.00 -12.67
N PRO A 240 -27.24 2.27 -13.74
CA PRO A 240 -26.84 3.64 -14.11
C PRO A 240 -28.06 4.54 -14.41
N GLU A 241 -29.10 4.00 -15.05
CA GLU A 241 -30.30 4.76 -15.34
C GLU A 241 -31.11 5.05 -14.07
N GLY A 242 -31.21 4.08 -13.17
CA GLY A 242 -31.81 4.28 -11.84
C GLY A 242 -31.10 5.37 -11.03
N LEU A 243 -29.76 5.46 -11.14
CA LEU A 243 -29.00 6.53 -10.52
C LEU A 243 -29.36 7.90 -11.10
N ARG A 244 -29.46 8.03 -12.43
CA ARG A 244 -29.88 9.29 -13.07
C ARG A 244 -31.31 9.66 -12.69
N ARG A 245 -32.23 8.71 -12.66
CA ARG A 245 -33.63 8.93 -12.28
C ARG A 245 -33.79 9.35 -10.82
N ALA A 246 -32.89 8.91 -9.93
CA ALA A 246 -32.79 9.39 -8.56
C ALA A 246 -32.20 10.81 -8.43
N GLY A 247 -31.92 11.49 -9.54
CA GLY A 247 -31.28 12.82 -9.56
C GLY A 247 -29.76 12.77 -9.38
N GLY A 248 -29.17 11.59 -9.53
CA GLY A 248 -27.72 11.41 -9.45
C GLY A 248 -27.00 11.55 -10.80
N THR A 249 -25.69 11.46 -10.76
CA THR A 249 -24.82 11.52 -11.93
C THR A 249 -23.95 10.27 -12.04
N VAL A 250 -23.72 9.78 -13.25
CA VAL A 250 -22.73 8.75 -13.56
C VAL A 250 -21.48 9.46 -14.07
N ALA A 251 -20.42 9.47 -13.25
CA ALA A 251 -19.16 10.12 -13.56
C ALA A 251 -18.23 9.25 -14.43
N GLN A 252 -18.31 7.93 -14.23
CA GLN A 252 -17.49 6.95 -14.96
C GLN A 252 -18.28 5.67 -15.16
N PHE A 253 -18.15 5.08 -16.35
CA PHE A 253 -18.66 3.74 -16.67
C PHE A 253 -17.54 2.88 -17.25
N GLY A 254 -17.36 1.70 -16.69
CA GLY A 254 -16.28 0.79 -17.03
C GLY A 254 -14.94 1.20 -16.41
N MET A 255 -14.05 0.21 -16.27
CA MET A 255 -12.68 0.43 -15.83
C MET A 255 -11.72 -0.60 -16.48
N PRO A 256 -10.45 -0.22 -16.72
CA PRO A 256 -9.48 -1.10 -17.35
C PRO A 256 -8.82 -2.07 -16.35
N VAL A 257 -9.62 -2.71 -15.48
CA VAL A 257 -9.12 -3.66 -14.48
C VAL A 257 -9.90 -4.97 -14.59
N ASP A 258 -9.19 -6.07 -14.66
CA ASP A 258 -9.77 -7.37 -14.87
C ASP A 258 -9.28 -8.39 -13.82
N PRO A 259 -10.21 -8.97 -13.02
CA PRO A 259 -11.65 -8.75 -13.02
C PRO A 259 -12.06 -7.39 -12.43
N GLY A 260 -13.17 -6.80 -12.96
CA GLY A 260 -13.68 -5.51 -12.45
C GLY A 260 -14.29 -4.59 -13.51
N ASN A 261 -14.17 -4.91 -14.81
CA ASN A 261 -14.43 -4.02 -15.93
C ASN A 261 -15.82 -3.32 -15.91
N LEU A 262 -16.89 -4.01 -15.46
CA LEU A 262 -18.25 -3.51 -15.50
C LEU A 262 -18.64 -2.72 -14.23
N LEU A 263 -17.72 -1.94 -13.72
CA LEU A 263 -17.99 -1.01 -12.61
C LEU A 263 -18.51 0.31 -13.18
N PHE A 264 -19.41 0.98 -12.46
CA PHE A 264 -19.61 2.41 -12.67
C PHE A 264 -19.47 3.19 -11.37
N LEU A 265 -19.08 4.44 -11.49
CA LEU A 265 -18.93 5.39 -10.38
C LEU A 265 -19.82 6.60 -10.63
N GLY A 266 -20.50 7.06 -9.58
CA GLY A 266 -21.35 8.21 -9.63
C GLY A 266 -21.62 8.80 -8.26
N ALA A 267 -22.61 9.68 -8.20
CA ALA A 267 -23.04 10.30 -6.94
C ALA A 267 -24.52 10.64 -6.96
N VAL A 268 -25.18 10.63 -5.80
CA VAL A 268 -26.53 11.10 -5.58
C VAL A 268 -26.62 11.85 -4.26
N SER A 269 -27.18 13.05 -4.27
CA SER A 269 -27.31 13.90 -3.08
C SER A 269 -26.00 14.05 -2.28
N GLY A 270 -24.90 14.25 -2.99
CA GLY A 270 -23.55 14.39 -2.41
C GLY A 270 -22.90 13.10 -1.90
N ARG A 271 -23.58 11.95 -1.99
CA ARG A 271 -23.05 10.65 -1.59
C ARG A 271 -22.47 9.89 -2.77
N PRO A 272 -21.27 9.30 -2.66
CA PRO A 272 -20.72 8.45 -3.72
C PRO A 272 -21.57 7.18 -3.92
N VAL A 273 -21.69 6.77 -5.18
CA VAL A 273 -22.38 5.56 -5.61
C VAL A 273 -21.43 4.71 -6.43
N ILE A 274 -21.25 3.45 -6.06
CA ILE A 274 -20.45 2.48 -6.81
C ILE A 274 -21.37 1.35 -7.29
N GLY A 275 -21.53 1.27 -8.62
CA GLY A 275 -22.13 0.10 -9.26
C GLY A 275 -21.09 -1.01 -9.37
N LEU A 276 -21.34 -2.10 -8.67
CA LEU A 276 -20.40 -3.19 -8.49
C LEU A 276 -20.43 -4.16 -9.68
N PRO A 277 -19.29 -4.58 -10.21
CA PRO A 277 -19.25 -5.65 -11.20
C PRO A 277 -19.65 -7.00 -10.59
N GLY A 278 -20.15 -7.92 -11.39
CA GLY A 278 -20.58 -9.24 -10.91
C GLY A 278 -19.52 -10.03 -10.14
N CYS A 279 -18.22 -9.85 -10.47
CA CYS A 279 -17.10 -10.46 -9.78
C CYS A 279 -16.91 -9.97 -8.33
N ALA A 280 -17.48 -8.82 -7.94
CA ALA A 280 -17.47 -8.33 -6.57
C ALA A 280 -18.21 -9.24 -5.57
N ARG A 281 -19.05 -10.18 -6.06
CA ARG A 281 -19.64 -11.24 -5.23
C ARG A 281 -18.63 -12.23 -4.68
N SER A 282 -17.42 -12.29 -5.27
CA SER A 282 -16.31 -13.10 -4.77
C SER A 282 -15.49 -12.31 -3.75
N PRO A 283 -14.90 -12.95 -2.73
CA PRO A 283 -13.92 -12.30 -1.84
C PRO A 283 -12.58 -12.01 -2.52
N ALA A 284 -12.33 -12.54 -3.72
CA ALA A 284 -11.10 -12.29 -4.46
C ALA A 284 -10.96 -10.81 -4.86
N LEU A 285 -9.72 -10.32 -4.87
CA LEU A 285 -9.39 -8.97 -5.31
C LEU A 285 -9.89 -8.71 -6.73
N ASN A 286 -10.50 -7.55 -6.93
CA ASN A 286 -10.98 -7.08 -8.24
C ASN A 286 -10.93 -5.53 -8.29
N GLY A 287 -11.20 -4.95 -9.46
CA GLY A 287 -11.13 -3.49 -9.64
C GLY A 287 -12.03 -2.68 -8.71
N ALA A 288 -13.18 -3.23 -8.30
CA ALA A 288 -14.05 -2.54 -7.36
C ALA A 288 -13.42 -2.35 -5.97
N ASP A 289 -12.47 -3.20 -5.57
CA ASP A 289 -11.71 -2.99 -4.33
C ASP A 289 -10.89 -1.71 -4.40
N TRP A 290 -10.22 -1.44 -5.51
CA TRP A 290 -9.40 -0.24 -5.68
C TRP A 290 -10.21 1.06 -5.66
N VAL A 291 -11.42 1.02 -6.25
CA VAL A 291 -12.33 2.17 -6.25
C VAL A 291 -12.93 2.35 -4.86
N LEU A 292 -13.43 1.28 -4.23
CA LEU A 292 -13.98 1.30 -2.88
C LEU A 292 -12.99 1.86 -1.85
N ASP A 293 -11.74 1.40 -1.91
CA ASP A 293 -10.68 1.83 -1.02
C ASP A 293 -10.43 3.34 -1.11
N ARG A 294 -10.33 3.87 -2.32
CA ARG A 294 -10.12 5.30 -2.54
C ARG A 294 -11.33 6.13 -2.12
N VAL A 295 -12.53 5.73 -2.50
CA VAL A 295 -13.76 6.43 -2.11
C VAL A 295 -13.92 6.45 -0.59
N ALA A 296 -13.76 5.30 0.07
CA ALA A 296 -13.90 5.19 1.53
C ALA A 296 -12.88 6.04 2.29
N CYS A 297 -11.69 6.25 1.72
CA CYS A 297 -10.62 7.06 2.31
C CYS A 297 -10.58 8.51 1.79
N GLY A 298 -11.58 8.97 1.06
CA GLY A 298 -11.64 10.35 0.54
C GLY A 298 -10.51 10.69 -0.45
N LEU A 299 -9.96 9.68 -1.13
CA LEU A 299 -8.94 9.89 -2.14
C LEU A 299 -9.59 10.18 -3.49
N PRO A 300 -8.93 10.96 -4.35
CA PRO A 300 -9.42 11.20 -5.70
C PRO A 300 -9.62 9.88 -6.46
N VAL A 301 -10.79 9.74 -7.07
CA VAL A 301 -11.11 8.65 -7.98
C VAL A 301 -12.14 9.14 -9.00
N GLY A 302 -11.67 9.46 -10.17
CA GLY A 302 -12.45 9.94 -11.31
C GLY A 302 -12.01 9.23 -12.59
N PRO A 303 -12.43 9.73 -13.75
CA PRO A 303 -12.07 9.11 -15.03
C PRO A 303 -10.57 8.95 -15.25
N GLU A 304 -9.77 9.96 -14.88
CA GLU A 304 -8.32 9.94 -15.05
C GLU A 304 -7.66 8.89 -14.15
N GLU A 305 -8.02 8.85 -12.85
CA GLU A 305 -7.47 7.87 -11.91
C GLU A 305 -7.89 6.46 -12.27
N ILE A 306 -9.12 6.26 -12.75
CA ILE A 306 -9.61 4.95 -13.20
C ILE A 306 -8.87 4.53 -14.48
N ALA A 307 -8.67 5.43 -15.44
CA ALA A 307 -7.89 5.13 -16.65
C ALA A 307 -6.44 4.70 -16.31
N ALA A 308 -5.81 5.36 -15.33
CA ALA A 308 -4.47 5.03 -14.87
C ALA A 308 -4.36 3.65 -14.19
N MET A 309 -5.49 3.06 -13.74
CA MET A 309 -5.50 1.70 -13.16
C MET A 309 -5.26 0.59 -14.19
N GLY A 310 -5.25 0.89 -15.49
CA GLY A 310 -4.98 -0.09 -16.54
C GLY A 310 -3.59 -0.71 -16.44
N LEU A 311 -2.59 0.07 -16.05
CA LEU A 311 -1.26 -0.46 -15.76
C LEU A 311 -1.28 -1.25 -14.44
N GLY A 312 -1.05 -2.57 -14.51
CA GLY A 312 -1.21 -3.49 -13.39
C GLY A 312 -2.66 -3.94 -13.17
N GLY A 313 -3.61 -3.52 -14.01
CA GLY A 313 -5.02 -3.86 -13.92
C GLY A 313 -5.39 -5.29 -14.28
N LEU A 314 -4.47 -6.09 -14.83
CA LEU A 314 -4.67 -7.54 -15.02
C LEU A 314 -4.35 -8.27 -13.71
N LEU A 315 -5.38 -8.42 -12.85
CA LEU A 315 -5.20 -8.95 -11.49
C LEU A 315 -5.09 -10.48 -11.44
N LYS A 316 -5.69 -11.15 -12.42
CA LYS A 316 -5.70 -12.60 -12.48
C LYS A 316 -5.80 -13.08 -13.93
N GLU A 317 -4.84 -13.89 -14.35
CA GLU A 317 -4.98 -14.66 -15.57
C GLU A 317 -6.04 -15.76 -15.39
N SER A 318 -6.98 -15.85 -16.33
CA SER A 318 -7.98 -16.93 -16.36
C SER A 318 -7.70 -17.85 -17.54
N PRO A 319 -7.37 -19.13 -17.31
CA PRO A 319 -7.17 -20.11 -18.40
C PRO A 319 -8.39 -20.29 -19.31
N ALA A 320 -9.57 -19.92 -18.83
CA ALA A 320 -10.82 -19.98 -19.61
C ALA A 320 -11.05 -18.76 -20.52
N ARG A 321 -10.23 -17.70 -20.41
CA ARG A 321 -10.30 -16.55 -21.31
C ARG A 321 -9.67 -16.88 -22.64
N GLY A 322 -10.41 -16.68 -23.70
CA GLY A 322 -9.98 -17.01 -25.06
C GLY A 322 -10.78 -18.16 -25.70
N ARG A 323 -11.69 -18.82 -24.95
CA ARG A 323 -12.67 -19.69 -25.59
C ARG A 323 -13.87 -18.84 -26.02
N PRO A 324 -14.20 -18.79 -27.33
CA PRO A 324 -15.46 -18.21 -27.79
C PRO A 324 -16.61 -18.85 -27.01
N ARG A 325 -17.65 -18.07 -26.69
CA ARG A 325 -18.91 -18.68 -26.24
C ARG A 325 -19.34 -19.61 -27.38
N ALA A 326 -19.55 -20.90 -27.07
CA ALA A 326 -20.25 -21.77 -27.97
C ALA A 326 -21.65 -21.20 -28.16
N ASP A 327 -22.04 -21.00 -29.41
CA ASP A 327 -23.39 -20.56 -29.80
C ASP A 327 -24.44 -21.55 -29.30
#